data_c14bac5437ecf65525d9bb0016dcb8f3
#
_entry.id   c14bac5437ecf65525d9bb0016dcb8f3
#
_cell.length_a   1.000
_cell.length_b   1.000
_cell.length_c   1.000
_cell.angle_alpha   90.00
_cell.angle_beta   90.00
_cell.angle_gamma   90.00
#
_symmetry.space_group_name_H-M   'P 1'
#
loop_
_entity.id
_entity.type
_entity.pdbx_description
1 polymer ?
#
loop_
_entity_poly.entity_id
_entity_poly.type
_entity_poly.pdbx_seq_one_letter_code
_entity_poly.pdbx_strand_id
1 'polypeptide(L)'
;MTTQLIDPAEFTTAVKLLRSFFDSKNFLEVHTQNRLSILAACEDPTTVATYEYGGKIWPLPQTGQMWLEYELLTKPDLPGCYCLSTSYRQEQDPIEGRHELIFPMFEFESPGNFDDLLKLENDLLKHLGFKCDHDRHRYTEDFPGGHYMSVCARYTAADNELTAKNENDLYDEMGDVFFLTHFPETTSPFWNMKIEGTTSTGARQANKCDVIIGGMETIGSAERSTDVQDMKHQFMTISDGKYAELLYDLFGEERVNLELFEFLTYDFKPRFGGGIGMTRLIAGMKKAEIL
;
A
#
# COMPACT_ATOMS: atom_id res chain seq x y z
N MET A 1 20.56 17.07 -7.91
CA MET A 1 19.86 16.45 -6.78
C MET A 1 20.75 16.49 -5.57
N THR A 2 20.33 17.10 -4.48
CA THR A 2 21.02 17.00 -3.19
C THR A 2 20.59 15.67 -2.56
N THR A 3 21.54 14.85 -2.09
CA THR A 3 21.23 13.61 -1.38
C THR A 3 20.49 13.94 -0.09
N GLN A 4 19.23 13.55 0.02
CA GLN A 4 18.47 13.69 1.26
C GLN A 4 18.77 12.45 2.13
N LEU A 5 19.40 12.68 3.27
CA LEU A 5 19.70 11.61 4.22
C LEU A 5 18.58 11.51 5.27
N ILE A 6 18.17 10.28 5.55
CA ILE A 6 17.31 9.99 6.69
C ILE A 6 18.18 10.01 7.95
N ASP A 7 17.74 10.68 9.01
CA ASP A 7 18.46 10.62 10.29
C ASP A 7 18.51 9.19 10.83
N PRO A 8 19.70 8.62 11.11
CA PRO A 8 19.82 7.23 11.53
C PRO A 8 19.17 6.93 12.89
N ALA A 9 19.08 7.91 13.79
CA ALA A 9 18.46 7.71 15.10
C ALA A 9 16.93 7.69 14.97
N GLU A 10 16.35 8.59 14.19
CA GLU A 10 14.92 8.64 13.87
C GLU A 10 14.50 7.35 13.14
N PHE A 11 15.25 6.95 12.11
CA PHE A 11 14.98 5.70 11.39
C PHE A 11 15.05 4.47 12.30
N THR A 12 16.09 4.38 13.12
CA THR A 12 16.24 3.26 14.07
C THR A 12 15.07 3.21 15.05
N THR A 13 14.62 4.34 15.55
CA THR A 13 13.48 4.42 16.49
C THR A 13 12.20 3.96 15.81
N ALA A 14 11.88 4.48 14.63
CA ALA A 14 10.69 4.10 13.88
C ALA A 14 10.67 2.61 13.55
N VAL A 15 11.79 2.05 13.02
CA VAL A 15 11.89 0.61 12.70
C VAL A 15 11.73 -0.27 13.94
N LYS A 16 12.33 0.10 15.09
CA LYS A 16 12.17 -0.65 16.34
C LYS A 16 10.72 -0.67 16.82
N LEU A 17 10.02 0.45 16.74
CA LEU A 17 8.60 0.53 17.09
C LEU A 17 7.75 -0.34 16.18
N LEU A 18 7.96 -0.28 14.86
CA LEU A 18 7.25 -1.13 13.90
C LEU A 18 7.50 -2.61 14.20
N ARG A 19 8.76 -3.04 14.30
CA ARG A 19 9.10 -4.43 14.62
C ARG A 19 8.47 -4.87 15.94
N SER A 20 8.56 -4.07 17.00
CA SER A 20 7.96 -4.43 18.29
C SER A 20 6.44 -4.63 18.23
N PHE A 21 5.75 -3.84 17.39
CA PHE A 21 4.31 -4.03 17.17
C PHE A 21 4.01 -5.36 16.48
N PHE A 22 4.64 -5.61 15.32
CA PHE A 22 4.39 -6.83 14.55
C PHE A 22 4.85 -8.09 15.27
N ASP A 23 5.99 -8.04 15.98
CA ASP A 23 6.46 -9.13 16.84
C ASP A 23 5.46 -9.44 17.97
N SER A 24 4.80 -8.42 18.55
CA SER A 24 3.77 -8.60 19.57
C SER A 24 2.52 -9.33 19.06
N LYS A 25 2.29 -9.27 17.74
CA LYS A 25 1.24 -10.01 17.02
C LYS A 25 1.71 -11.38 16.53
N ASN A 26 2.95 -11.79 16.83
CA ASN A 26 3.62 -13.01 16.37
C ASN A 26 3.84 -13.05 14.83
N PHE A 27 3.91 -11.92 14.16
CA PHE A 27 4.29 -11.87 12.76
C PHE A 27 5.77 -12.21 12.61
N LEU A 28 6.11 -12.80 11.46
CA LEU A 28 7.50 -13.17 11.16
C LEU A 28 8.12 -12.19 10.17
N GLU A 29 9.34 -11.71 10.47
CA GLU A 29 10.13 -10.95 9.51
C GLU A 29 10.65 -11.89 8.42
N VAL A 30 10.40 -11.57 7.16
CA VAL A 30 10.84 -12.36 6.01
C VAL A 30 11.71 -11.52 5.08
N HIS A 31 12.59 -12.20 4.34
CA HIS A 31 13.43 -11.58 3.32
C HIS A 31 12.76 -11.73 1.96
N THR A 32 12.38 -10.62 1.34
CA THR A 32 11.77 -10.61 0.01
C THR A 32 12.83 -10.79 -1.09
N GLN A 33 12.52 -11.62 -2.10
CA GLN A 33 13.45 -11.88 -3.21
C GLN A 33 13.18 -10.99 -4.44
N ASN A 34 11.97 -10.43 -4.56
CA ASN A 34 11.58 -9.41 -5.53
C ASN A 34 12.01 -9.70 -6.98
N ARG A 35 11.65 -10.88 -7.50
CA ARG A 35 12.02 -11.32 -8.85
C ARG A 35 10.81 -11.61 -9.77
N LEU A 36 9.63 -11.22 -9.33
CA LEU A 36 8.40 -11.50 -10.05
C LEU A 36 8.17 -10.46 -11.13
N SER A 37 7.75 -10.91 -12.30
CA SER A 37 7.35 -10.05 -13.42
C SER A 37 5.86 -9.66 -13.34
N ILE A 38 5.08 -10.33 -12.49
CA ILE A 38 3.74 -9.89 -12.13
C ILE A 38 3.85 -8.89 -10.98
N LEU A 39 3.32 -7.72 -11.21
CA LEU A 39 3.30 -6.64 -10.23
C LEU A 39 1.93 -6.57 -9.57
N ALA A 40 1.88 -6.17 -8.31
CA ALA A 40 0.64 -6.00 -7.56
C ALA A 40 0.81 -4.93 -6.48
N ALA A 41 -0.25 -4.70 -5.70
CA ALA A 41 -0.19 -3.90 -4.50
C ALA A 41 0.42 -2.49 -4.70
N CYS A 42 -0.19 -1.68 -5.54
CA CYS A 42 0.21 -0.30 -5.83
C CYS A 42 1.48 -0.16 -6.69
N GLU A 43 1.91 -1.22 -7.35
CA GLU A 43 3.00 -1.13 -8.33
C GLU A 43 2.48 -0.57 -9.66
N ASP A 44 3.13 0.50 -10.11
CA ASP A 44 2.85 1.13 -11.40
C ASP A 44 3.86 0.63 -12.45
N PRO A 45 3.42 -0.16 -13.45
CA PRO A 45 4.32 -0.67 -14.48
C PRO A 45 4.96 0.43 -15.32
N THR A 46 4.39 1.64 -15.38
CA THR A 46 4.98 2.77 -16.11
C THR A 46 6.22 3.33 -15.41
N THR A 47 6.40 3.05 -14.13
CA THR A 47 7.50 3.54 -13.30
C THR A 47 8.44 2.43 -12.84
N VAL A 48 8.32 1.22 -13.39
CA VAL A 48 9.20 0.09 -13.06
C VAL A 48 10.64 0.37 -13.54
N ALA A 49 11.56 0.38 -12.57
CA ALA A 49 12.98 0.34 -12.87
C ALA A 49 13.41 -1.13 -13.13
N THR A 50 14.33 -1.32 -14.06
CA THR A 50 14.78 -2.66 -14.44
C THR A 50 16.29 -2.79 -14.39
N TYR A 51 16.78 -4.03 -14.28
CA TYR A 51 18.18 -4.35 -14.46
C TYR A 51 18.34 -5.60 -15.34
N GLU A 52 19.48 -5.73 -16.00
CA GLU A 52 19.81 -6.88 -16.83
C GLU A 52 20.74 -7.82 -16.06
N TYR A 53 20.36 -9.10 -15.98
CA TYR A 53 21.19 -10.13 -15.40
C TYR A 53 20.96 -11.48 -16.07
N GLY A 54 22.05 -12.16 -16.44
CA GLY A 54 21.98 -13.48 -17.08
C GLY A 54 21.25 -13.47 -18.43
N GLY A 55 21.32 -12.37 -19.17
CA GLY A 55 20.64 -12.21 -20.46
C GLY A 55 19.12 -12.04 -20.35
N LYS A 56 18.62 -11.71 -19.17
CA LYS A 56 17.19 -11.43 -18.92
C LYS A 56 17.02 -10.08 -18.22
N ILE A 57 15.90 -9.42 -18.51
CA ILE A 57 15.46 -8.20 -17.81
C ILE A 57 14.67 -8.59 -16.58
N TRP A 58 14.98 -7.95 -15.47
CA TRP A 58 14.39 -8.16 -14.16
C TRP A 58 13.86 -6.83 -13.60
N PRO A 59 12.71 -6.82 -12.91
CA PRO A 59 12.26 -5.63 -12.20
C PRO A 59 13.13 -5.36 -10.97
N LEU A 60 13.40 -4.10 -10.71
CA LEU A 60 13.71 -3.64 -9.35
C LEU A 60 12.39 -3.47 -8.59
N PRO A 61 12.30 -3.90 -7.35
CA PRO A 61 11.02 -3.89 -6.62
C PRO A 61 10.52 -2.47 -6.35
N GLN A 62 9.25 -2.23 -6.54
CA GLN A 62 8.56 -1.08 -5.99
C GLN A 62 8.00 -1.39 -4.60
N THR A 63 7.67 -2.66 -4.37
CA THR A 63 7.17 -3.20 -3.10
C THR A 63 7.57 -4.67 -2.94
N GLY A 64 7.63 -5.14 -1.71
CA GLY A 64 7.80 -6.57 -1.40
C GLY A 64 6.48 -7.31 -1.17
N GLN A 65 5.33 -6.63 -1.28
CA GLN A 65 4.04 -7.19 -0.87
C GLN A 65 3.66 -8.46 -1.64
N MET A 66 3.93 -8.52 -2.95
CA MET A 66 3.67 -9.74 -3.73
C MET A 66 4.43 -10.94 -3.18
N TRP A 67 5.67 -10.74 -2.70
CA TRP A 67 6.44 -11.81 -2.06
C TRP A 67 5.87 -12.19 -0.70
N LEU A 68 5.39 -11.23 0.08
CA LEU A 68 4.72 -11.49 1.36
C LEU A 68 3.45 -12.32 1.17
N GLU A 69 2.68 -12.07 0.09
CA GLU A 69 1.53 -12.90 -0.28
C GLU A 69 1.95 -14.34 -0.57
N TYR A 70 3.04 -14.57 -1.31
CA TYR A 70 3.58 -15.91 -1.53
C TYR A 70 3.95 -16.61 -0.22
N GLU A 71 4.54 -15.90 0.74
CA GLU A 71 4.86 -16.46 2.05
C GLU A 71 3.59 -16.94 2.79
N LEU A 72 2.52 -16.14 2.80
CA LEU A 72 1.25 -16.53 3.40
C LEU A 72 0.56 -17.68 2.66
N LEU A 73 0.52 -17.62 1.33
CA LEU A 73 -0.17 -18.63 0.52
C LEU A 73 0.52 -20.00 0.57
N THR A 74 1.85 -20.01 0.70
CA THR A 74 2.62 -21.26 0.82
C THR A 74 2.73 -21.77 2.25
N LYS A 75 2.44 -20.93 3.25
CA LYS A 75 2.53 -21.25 4.69
C LYS A 75 1.28 -20.78 5.41
N PRO A 76 0.15 -21.47 5.22
CA PRO A 76 -1.18 -21.02 5.69
C PRO A 76 -1.32 -20.90 7.21
N ASP A 77 -0.37 -21.46 7.97
CA ASP A 77 -0.35 -21.36 9.44
C ASP A 77 0.40 -20.10 9.96
N LEU A 78 0.96 -19.29 9.05
CA LEU A 78 1.60 -18.04 9.47
C LEU A 78 0.54 -17.07 10.02
N PRO A 79 0.77 -16.50 11.21
CA PRO A 79 -0.11 -15.46 11.77
C PRO A 79 -0.07 -14.14 10.99
N GLY A 80 1.00 -13.93 10.24
CA GLY A 80 1.29 -12.80 9.39
C GLY A 80 2.79 -12.70 9.16
N CYS A 81 3.19 -11.89 8.21
CA CYS A 81 4.61 -11.62 7.93
C CYS A 81 4.83 -10.14 7.58
N TYR A 82 6.07 -9.70 7.74
CA TYR A 82 6.48 -8.35 7.39
C TYR A 82 7.92 -8.33 6.84
N CYS A 83 8.27 -7.25 6.16
CA CYS A 83 9.64 -7.01 5.72
C CYS A 83 9.99 -5.53 5.79
N LEU A 84 11.30 -5.26 5.84
CA LEU A 84 11.86 -3.94 5.53
C LEU A 84 12.50 -4.04 4.15
N SER A 85 11.99 -3.30 3.18
CA SER A 85 12.40 -3.34 1.78
C SER A 85 12.88 -1.97 1.30
N THR A 86 13.32 -1.90 0.05
CA THR A 86 13.60 -0.64 -0.63
C THR A 86 12.74 -0.56 -1.87
N SER A 87 11.95 0.49 -1.99
CA SER A 87 11.19 0.83 -3.20
C SER A 87 12.08 1.51 -4.21
N TYR A 88 12.01 1.08 -5.48
CA TYR A 88 12.67 1.71 -6.62
C TYR A 88 11.61 2.16 -7.61
N ARG A 89 11.50 3.46 -7.86
CA ARG A 89 10.54 4.05 -8.78
C ARG A 89 11.24 4.90 -9.82
N GLN A 90 10.86 4.74 -11.07
CA GLN A 90 11.39 5.50 -12.19
C GLN A 90 10.34 6.51 -12.68
N GLU A 91 9.85 7.35 -11.77
CA GLU A 91 8.90 8.40 -12.13
C GLU A 91 9.55 9.44 -13.03
N GLN A 92 8.85 9.85 -14.10
CA GLN A 92 9.37 10.82 -15.06
C GLN A 92 9.31 12.25 -14.50
N ASP A 93 8.23 12.60 -13.79
CA ASP A 93 7.97 13.93 -13.25
C ASP A 93 7.70 13.88 -11.73
N PRO A 94 8.71 13.55 -10.90
CA PRO A 94 8.53 13.45 -9.46
C PRO A 94 8.28 14.84 -8.84
N ILE A 95 7.27 14.92 -7.96
CA ILE A 95 6.97 16.16 -7.23
C ILE A 95 7.98 16.31 -6.09
N GLU A 96 8.76 17.40 -6.12
CA GLU A 96 9.75 17.69 -5.08
C GLU A 96 9.09 17.79 -3.69
N GLY A 97 9.70 17.12 -2.70
CA GLY A 97 9.19 17.06 -1.32
C GLY A 97 8.06 16.06 -1.08
N ARG A 98 7.55 15.40 -2.12
CA ARG A 98 6.51 14.35 -1.99
C ARG A 98 6.91 13.00 -2.60
N HIS A 99 7.62 13.01 -3.72
CA HIS A 99 8.02 11.81 -4.44
C HIS A 99 9.52 11.58 -4.31
N GLU A 100 9.87 10.46 -3.71
CA GLU A 100 11.23 9.94 -3.68
C GLU A 100 11.32 8.77 -4.66
N LEU A 101 12.44 8.69 -5.39
CA LEU A 101 12.64 7.63 -6.40
C LEU A 101 13.16 6.33 -5.77
N ILE A 102 13.86 6.45 -4.65
CA ILE A 102 14.41 5.30 -3.89
C ILE A 102 14.21 5.59 -2.41
N PHE A 103 13.42 4.77 -1.74
CA PHE A 103 13.12 4.98 -0.33
C PHE A 103 12.82 3.67 0.40
N PRO A 104 13.05 3.61 1.72
CA PRO A 104 12.72 2.43 2.51
C PRO A 104 11.22 2.29 2.73
N MET A 105 10.74 1.05 2.63
CA MET A 105 9.37 0.63 2.90
C MET A 105 9.36 -0.38 4.04
N PHE A 106 8.39 -0.27 4.94
CA PHE A 106 8.04 -1.34 5.86
C PHE A 106 6.70 -1.93 5.43
N GLU A 107 6.64 -3.22 5.18
CA GLU A 107 5.50 -3.85 4.52
C GLU A 107 5.03 -5.06 5.30
N PHE A 108 3.73 -5.35 5.24
CA PHE A 108 3.13 -6.47 5.96
C PHE A 108 2.03 -7.15 5.16
N GLU A 109 1.81 -8.44 5.43
CA GLU A 109 0.69 -9.24 4.96
C GLU A 109 0.16 -10.13 6.09
N SER A 110 -1.16 -10.27 6.19
CA SER A 110 -1.85 -10.99 7.28
C SER A 110 -3.08 -11.72 6.79
N PRO A 111 -3.41 -12.88 7.35
CA PRO A 111 -4.77 -13.42 7.25
C PRO A 111 -5.77 -12.44 7.86
N GLY A 112 -6.98 -12.37 7.29
CA GLY A 112 -8.08 -11.54 7.80
C GLY A 112 -8.82 -10.81 6.68
N ASN A 113 -9.76 -9.97 7.06
CA ASN A 113 -10.59 -9.18 6.19
C ASN A 113 -10.30 -7.66 6.32
N PHE A 114 -11.10 -6.83 5.68
CA PHE A 114 -10.91 -5.38 5.70
C PHE A 114 -11.07 -4.75 7.10
N ASP A 115 -12.00 -5.25 7.91
CA ASP A 115 -12.16 -4.77 9.29
C ASP A 115 -10.94 -5.11 10.16
N ASP A 116 -10.35 -6.31 9.94
CA ASP A 116 -9.11 -6.72 10.60
C ASP A 116 -7.93 -5.83 10.19
N LEU A 117 -7.86 -5.43 8.91
CA LEU A 117 -6.88 -4.48 8.41
C LEU A 117 -6.99 -3.12 9.11
N LEU A 118 -8.19 -2.52 9.08
CA LEU A 118 -8.42 -1.21 9.71
C LEU A 118 -8.10 -1.24 11.21
N LYS A 119 -8.44 -2.33 11.88
CA LYS A 119 -8.10 -2.54 13.29
C LYS A 119 -6.61 -2.65 13.51
N LEU A 120 -5.90 -3.42 12.67
CA LEU A 120 -4.44 -3.58 12.78
C LEU A 120 -3.73 -2.23 12.64
N GLU A 121 -4.11 -1.44 11.64
CA GLU A 121 -3.50 -0.12 11.39
C GLU A 121 -3.83 0.88 12.49
N ASN A 122 -5.05 0.88 13.00
CA ASN A 122 -5.43 1.72 14.13
C ASN A 122 -4.63 1.37 15.40
N ASP A 123 -4.47 0.07 15.71
CA ASP A 123 -3.65 -0.41 16.82
C ASP A 123 -2.17 -0.05 16.61
N LEU A 124 -1.66 -0.17 15.38
CA LEU A 124 -0.30 0.21 15.00
C LEU A 124 -0.01 1.69 15.28
N LEU A 125 -0.90 2.56 14.81
CA LEU A 125 -0.71 4.02 14.97
C LEU A 125 -0.73 4.43 16.44
N LYS A 126 -1.61 3.83 17.24
CA LYS A 126 -1.59 4.01 18.70
C LYS A 126 -0.28 3.53 19.33
N HIS A 127 0.24 2.39 18.89
CA HIS A 127 1.53 1.86 19.35
C HIS A 127 2.71 2.77 18.97
N LEU A 128 2.66 3.38 17.80
CA LEU A 128 3.65 4.36 17.35
C LEU A 128 3.61 5.67 18.13
N GLY A 129 2.54 5.93 18.91
CA GLY A 129 2.40 7.09 19.75
C GLY A 129 1.47 8.17 19.22
N PHE A 130 0.83 7.95 18.05
CA PHE A 130 -0.20 8.87 17.58
C PHE A 130 -1.40 8.88 18.53
N LYS A 131 -2.00 10.05 18.68
CA LYS A 131 -3.15 10.24 19.60
C LYS A 131 -4.40 10.60 18.81
N CYS A 132 -5.50 9.94 19.15
CA CYS A 132 -6.80 10.37 18.67
C CYS A 132 -7.19 11.67 19.41
N ASP A 133 -7.57 12.70 18.66
CA ASP A 133 -8.07 13.97 19.26
C ASP A 133 -9.54 13.79 19.67
N HIS A 134 -9.74 13.40 20.94
CA HIS A 134 -11.07 13.20 21.52
C HIS A 134 -11.92 14.47 21.57
N ASP A 135 -11.31 15.65 21.57
CA ASP A 135 -12.04 16.92 21.58
C ASP A 135 -12.65 17.22 20.20
N ARG A 136 -11.97 16.80 19.11
CA ARG A 136 -12.48 16.90 17.75
C ARG A 136 -13.40 15.73 17.37
N HIS A 137 -13.13 14.53 17.89
CA HIS A 137 -13.80 13.26 17.50
C HIS A 137 -14.50 12.60 18.71
N ARG A 138 -15.50 13.24 19.25
CA ARG A 138 -16.14 13.00 20.58
C ARG A 138 -16.66 11.58 20.87
N TYR A 139 -16.59 10.60 19.95
CA TYR A 139 -17.33 9.34 20.12
C TYR A 139 -16.59 8.05 19.75
N THR A 140 -15.32 8.10 19.35
CA THR A 140 -14.56 6.89 18.99
C THR A 140 -13.18 6.90 19.63
N GLU A 141 -12.75 5.73 20.10
CA GLU A 141 -11.35 5.49 20.49
C GLU A 141 -10.43 5.35 19.26
N ASP A 142 -11.00 5.33 18.06
CA ASP A 142 -10.31 5.12 16.80
C ASP A 142 -10.07 6.45 16.07
N PHE A 143 -9.05 6.47 15.21
CA PHE A 143 -8.76 7.64 14.38
C PHE A 143 -9.90 7.92 13.40
N PRO A 144 -10.08 9.20 13.00
CA PRO A 144 -11.12 9.57 12.04
C PRO A 144 -10.89 8.93 10.68
N GLY A 145 -11.99 8.69 9.96
CA GLY A 145 -11.92 8.16 8.60
C GLY A 145 -13.14 8.51 7.77
N GLY A 146 -13.05 8.25 6.49
CA GLY A 146 -14.14 8.46 5.54
C GLY A 146 -13.95 7.68 4.25
N HIS A 147 -15.07 7.38 3.58
CA HIS A 147 -15.04 6.77 2.26
C HIS A 147 -14.53 7.78 1.22
N TYR A 148 -13.69 7.33 0.31
CA TYR A 148 -13.03 8.14 -0.72
C TYR A 148 -14.00 9.10 -1.44
N MET A 149 -15.10 8.58 -1.99
CA MET A 149 -16.07 9.40 -2.71
C MET A 149 -16.75 10.46 -1.84
N SER A 150 -16.96 10.18 -0.55
CA SER A 150 -17.55 11.16 0.38
C SER A 150 -16.56 12.28 0.70
N VAL A 151 -15.28 11.96 0.77
CA VAL A 151 -14.21 12.94 0.98
C VAL A 151 -14.02 13.78 -0.29
N CYS A 152 -14.01 13.17 -1.48
CA CYS A 152 -14.00 13.91 -2.75
C CYS A 152 -15.15 14.90 -2.85
N ALA A 153 -16.37 14.48 -2.51
CA ALA A 153 -17.55 15.34 -2.51
C ALA A 153 -17.42 16.51 -1.51
N ARG A 154 -16.84 16.27 -0.33
CA ARG A 154 -16.62 17.30 0.69
C ARG A 154 -15.70 18.42 0.18
N TYR A 155 -14.62 18.07 -0.51
CA TYR A 155 -13.66 19.04 -1.04
C TYR A 155 -13.95 19.49 -2.47
N THR A 156 -15.10 19.09 -3.05
CA THR A 156 -15.44 19.38 -4.45
C THR A 156 -14.28 19.05 -5.40
N ALA A 157 -13.63 17.91 -5.14
CA ALA A 157 -12.45 17.48 -5.88
C ALA A 157 -12.79 17.31 -7.36
N ALA A 158 -12.00 17.93 -8.23
CA ALA A 158 -12.16 17.80 -9.67
C ALA A 158 -11.95 16.35 -10.09
N ASP A 159 -12.76 15.86 -11.00
CA ASP A 159 -12.70 14.51 -11.55
C ASP A 159 -12.73 13.38 -10.48
N ASN A 160 -13.19 13.70 -9.26
CA ASN A 160 -13.17 12.81 -8.08
C ASN A 160 -11.78 12.34 -7.70
N GLU A 161 -10.76 13.15 -7.91
CA GLU A 161 -9.37 12.89 -7.47
C GLU A 161 -8.97 13.86 -6.36
N LEU A 162 -8.45 13.31 -5.26
CA LEU A 162 -7.91 14.09 -4.17
C LEU A 162 -6.50 14.57 -4.53
N THR A 163 -6.26 15.84 -4.26
CA THR A 163 -4.96 16.48 -4.48
C THR A 163 -4.16 16.56 -3.17
N ALA A 164 -2.88 16.83 -3.28
CA ALA A 164 -2.03 17.12 -2.14
C ALA A 164 -2.58 18.24 -1.23
N LYS A 165 -3.30 19.21 -1.81
CA LYS A 165 -3.98 20.24 -1.02
C LYS A 165 -5.10 19.65 -0.19
N ASN A 166 -5.91 18.75 -0.76
CA ASN A 166 -7.01 18.11 -0.02
C ASN A 166 -6.50 17.23 1.14
N GLU A 167 -5.36 16.56 0.97
CA GLU A 167 -4.72 15.80 2.05
C GLU A 167 -4.23 16.73 3.19
N ASN A 168 -3.68 17.90 2.87
CA ASN A 168 -3.35 18.90 3.88
C ASN A 168 -4.59 19.48 4.55
N ASP A 169 -5.66 19.74 3.80
CA ASP A 169 -6.94 20.20 4.36
C ASP A 169 -7.51 19.16 5.33
N LEU A 170 -7.38 17.84 5.02
CA LEU A 170 -7.73 16.75 5.94
C LEU A 170 -6.92 16.80 7.24
N TYR A 171 -5.62 17.03 7.16
CA TYR A 171 -4.77 17.18 8.34
C TYR A 171 -5.21 18.36 9.20
N ASP A 172 -5.44 19.52 8.60
CA ASP A 172 -5.85 20.74 9.33
C ASP A 172 -7.22 20.57 10.02
N GLU A 173 -8.14 19.82 9.40
CA GLU A 173 -9.50 19.63 9.90
C GLU A 173 -9.63 18.44 10.85
N MET A 174 -8.94 17.32 10.59
CA MET A 174 -9.15 16.04 11.26
C MET A 174 -8.02 15.65 12.22
N GLY A 175 -6.84 16.29 12.13
CA GLY A 175 -5.68 16.01 12.98
C GLY A 175 -4.63 15.15 12.29
N ASP A 176 -3.72 14.57 13.11
CA ASP A 176 -2.50 13.94 12.62
C ASP A 176 -2.71 12.73 11.73
N VAL A 177 -3.84 12.02 11.90
CA VAL A 177 -4.15 10.76 11.21
C VAL A 177 -5.56 10.78 10.66
N PHE A 178 -5.73 10.33 9.42
CA PHE A 178 -7.03 10.11 8.78
C PHE A 178 -7.02 8.85 7.92
N PHE A 179 -8.05 7.99 8.08
CA PHE A 179 -8.25 6.76 7.30
C PHE A 179 -9.14 7.06 6.09
N LEU A 180 -8.57 7.04 4.89
CA LEU A 180 -9.29 7.18 3.63
C LEU A 180 -9.58 5.79 3.08
N THR A 181 -10.86 5.42 2.96
CA THR A 181 -11.25 4.02 2.71
C THR A 181 -12.20 3.87 1.52
N HIS A 182 -12.35 2.65 1.02
CA HIS A 182 -13.37 2.29 0.03
C HIS A 182 -13.25 3.09 -1.26
N PHE A 183 -12.19 2.82 -1.99
CA PHE A 183 -11.86 3.50 -3.24
C PHE A 183 -12.68 2.97 -4.42
N PRO A 184 -13.02 3.81 -5.41
CA PRO A 184 -13.42 3.30 -6.71
C PRO A 184 -12.31 2.40 -7.27
N GLU A 185 -12.66 1.28 -7.92
CA GLU A 185 -11.66 0.39 -8.51
C GLU A 185 -10.76 1.06 -9.56
N THR A 186 -11.25 2.17 -10.14
CA THR A 186 -10.49 2.95 -11.14
C THR A 186 -9.44 3.88 -10.56
N THR A 187 -9.45 4.07 -9.22
CA THR A 187 -8.50 4.96 -8.53
C THR A 187 -7.33 4.13 -8.01
N SER A 188 -6.16 4.28 -8.62
CA SER A 188 -4.95 3.50 -8.31
C SER A 188 -5.25 1.99 -8.28
N PRO A 189 -5.73 1.41 -9.39
CA PRO A 189 -6.15 0.02 -9.44
C PRO A 189 -4.96 -0.93 -9.39
N PHE A 190 -5.15 -2.07 -8.71
CA PHE A 190 -4.28 -3.22 -8.86
C PHE A 190 -5.13 -4.51 -8.88
N TRP A 191 -4.68 -5.49 -9.64
CA TRP A 191 -5.50 -6.61 -10.08
C TRP A 191 -5.95 -7.59 -8.98
N ASN A 192 -5.29 -7.63 -7.84
CA ASN A 192 -5.62 -8.53 -6.74
C ASN A 192 -6.31 -7.87 -5.55
N MET A 193 -6.84 -6.66 -5.72
CA MET A 193 -7.72 -6.03 -4.71
C MET A 193 -9.03 -6.79 -4.58
N LYS A 194 -9.54 -6.87 -3.36
CA LYS A 194 -10.93 -7.31 -3.17
C LYS A 194 -11.89 -6.19 -3.54
N ILE A 195 -12.79 -6.49 -4.45
CA ILE A 195 -13.88 -5.60 -4.82
C ILE A 195 -15.12 -6.02 -4.05
N GLU A 196 -15.75 -5.06 -3.36
CA GLU A 196 -16.97 -5.29 -2.59
C GLU A 196 -17.91 -4.08 -2.67
N GLY A 197 -19.09 -4.29 -3.26
CA GLY A 197 -20.07 -3.24 -3.43
C GLY A 197 -19.81 -2.29 -4.60
N THR A 198 -20.51 -1.18 -4.57
CA THR A 198 -20.40 -0.10 -5.58
C THR A 198 -20.43 1.27 -4.91
N THR A 199 -19.74 2.22 -5.51
CA THR A 199 -19.77 3.62 -5.10
C THR A 199 -21.15 4.25 -5.37
N SER A 200 -21.35 5.44 -4.85
CA SER A 200 -22.56 6.25 -5.14
C SER A 200 -22.73 6.59 -6.64
N THR A 201 -21.66 6.50 -7.42
CA THR A 201 -21.67 6.72 -8.88
C THR A 201 -21.84 5.42 -9.68
N GLY A 202 -21.96 4.28 -9.01
CA GLY A 202 -22.14 2.97 -9.63
C GLY A 202 -20.83 2.27 -10.05
N ALA A 203 -19.66 2.86 -9.79
CA ALA A 203 -18.38 2.19 -10.01
C ALA A 203 -18.17 1.07 -8.98
N ARG A 204 -17.47 0.00 -9.35
CA ARG A 204 -17.07 -1.06 -8.41
C ARG A 204 -16.17 -0.45 -7.33
N GLN A 205 -16.28 -0.95 -6.11
CA GLN A 205 -15.60 -0.40 -4.94
C GLN A 205 -14.59 -1.39 -4.38
N ALA A 206 -13.35 -0.93 -4.18
CA ALA A 206 -12.28 -1.73 -3.60
C ALA A 206 -12.21 -1.55 -2.08
N ASN A 207 -11.93 -2.64 -1.35
CA ASN A 207 -11.57 -2.63 0.06
C ASN A 207 -10.11 -2.18 0.21
N LYS A 208 -9.87 -0.91 -0.14
CA LYS A 208 -8.57 -0.22 -0.05
C LYS A 208 -8.61 0.82 1.05
N CYS A 209 -7.49 1.00 1.72
CA CYS A 209 -7.28 2.05 2.72
C CYS A 209 -5.94 2.76 2.46
N ASP A 210 -5.98 4.09 2.42
CA ASP A 210 -4.79 4.93 2.49
C ASP A 210 -4.84 5.70 3.81
N VAL A 211 -3.81 5.56 4.64
CA VAL A 211 -3.70 6.32 5.88
C VAL A 211 -2.90 7.58 5.62
N ILE A 212 -3.58 8.70 5.75
CA ILE A 212 -3.00 10.04 5.64
C ILE A 212 -2.43 10.42 7.00
N ILE A 213 -1.11 10.64 7.07
CA ILE A 213 -0.42 11.06 8.30
C ILE A 213 0.27 12.39 8.03
N GLY A 214 -0.03 13.39 8.85
CA GLY A 214 0.58 14.71 8.73
C GLY A 214 0.28 15.41 7.39
N GLY A 215 -0.79 15.02 6.69
CA GLY A 215 -1.20 15.56 5.39
C GLY A 215 -0.57 14.87 4.17
N MET A 216 -0.05 13.64 4.36
CA MET A 216 0.48 12.81 3.26
C MET A 216 0.02 11.37 3.40
N GLU A 217 -0.38 10.74 2.29
CA GLU A 217 -0.53 9.29 2.23
C GLU A 217 0.77 8.62 2.68
N THR A 218 0.71 7.88 3.77
CA THR A 218 1.88 7.26 4.39
C THR A 218 1.80 5.75 4.41
N ILE A 219 0.59 5.19 4.56
CA ILE A 219 0.32 3.76 4.47
C ILE A 219 -0.68 3.56 3.34
N GLY A 220 -0.35 2.69 2.39
CA GLY A 220 -1.30 2.20 1.39
C GLY A 220 -1.55 0.72 1.62
N SER A 221 -2.82 0.32 1.76
CA SER A 221 -3.19 -1.04 2.12
C SER A 221 -4.50 -1.49 1.48
N ALA A 222 -4.72 -2.80 1.41
CA ALA A 222 -5.98 -3.35 0.90
C ALA A 222 -6.21 -4.79 1.36
N GLU A 223 -7.49 -5.17 1.43
CA GLU A 223 -7.88 -6.57 1.42
C GLU A 223 -7.66 -7.17 0.03
N ARG A 224 -7.11 -8.39 -0.01
CA ARG A 224 -6.80 -9.09 -1.26
C ARG A 224 -7.99 -9.93 -1.73
N SER A 225 -8.16 -9.99 -3.04
CA SER A 225 -9.18 -10.85 -3.64
C SER A 225 -8.89 -12.34 -3.39
N THR A 226 -9.97 -13.11 -3.22
CA THR A 226 -9.96 -14.57 -3.26
C THR A 226 -10.60 -15.12 -4.53
N ASP A 227 -11.12 -14.25 -5.38
CA ASP A 227 -11.75 -14.62 -6.65
C ASP A 227 -10.72 -14.68 -7.78
N VAL A 228 -10.30 -15.90 -8.12
CA VAL A 228 -9.31 -16.16 -9.16
C VAL A 228 -9.76 -15.64 -10.53
N GLN A 229 -11.08 -15.69 -10.83
CA GLN A 229 -11.59 -15.24 -12.13
C GLN A 229 -11.59 -13.72 -12.21
N ASP A 230 -11.95 -13.04 -11.12
CA ASP A 230 -11.90 -11.58 -11.05
C ASP A 230 -10.43 -11.11 -11.11
N MET A 231 -9.51 -11.70 -10.34
CA MET A 231 -8.08 -11.36 -10.40
C MET A 231 -7.51 -11.51 -11.81
N LYS A 232 -7.81 -12.61 -12.49
CA LYS A 232 -7.36 -12.82 -13.87
C LYS A 232 -7.97 -11.79 -14.82
N HIS A 233 -9.25 -11.49 -14.67
CA HIS A 233 -9.94 -10.48 -15.47
C HIS A 233 -9.32 -9.10 -15.26
N GLN A 234 -9.14 -8.69 -14.00
CA GLN A 234 -8.53 -7.42 -13.66
C GLN A 234 -7.11 -7.29 -14.24
N PHE A 235 -6.26 -8.31 -14.08
CA PHE A 235 -4.92 -8.30 -14.64
C PHE A 235 -4.90 -7.98 -16.14
N MET A 236 -5.87 -8.53 -16.88
CA MET A 236 -5.97 -8.37 -18.34
C MET A 236 -6.66 -7.10 -18.79
N THR A 237 -7.41 -6.41 -17.92
CA THR A 237 -8.30 -5.30 -18.32
C THR A 237 -7.97 -3.96 -17.68
N ILE A 238 -7.16 -3.91 -16.64
CA ILE A 238 -6.73 -2.64 -16.03
C ILE A 238 -6.13 -1.72 -17.08
N SER A 239 -6.52 -0.46 -17.05
CA SER A 239 -6.08 0.57 -18.00
C SER A 239 -6.33 0.20 -19.47
N ASP A 240 -7.49 -0.41 -19.76
CA ASP A 240 -7.85 -0.91 -21.08
C ASP A 240 -6.84 -1.95 -21.65
N GLY A 241 -6.29 -2.79 -20.77
CA GLY A 241 -5.31 -3.84 -21.12
C GLY A 241 -3.86 -3.36 -21.16
N LYS A 242 -3.61 -2.07 -21.05
CA LYS A 242 -2.24 -1.51 -21.14
C LYS A 242 -1.34 -1.97 -20.02
N TYR A 243 -1.90 -2.31 -18.85
CA TYR A 243 -1.15 -2.88 -17.75
C TYR A 243 -0.44 -4.19 -18.14
N ALA A 244 -1.20 -5.17 -18.65
CA ALA A 244 -0.65 -6.44 -19.08
C ALA A 244 0.31 -6.29 -20.27
N GLU A 245 -0.06 -5.46 -21.27
CA GLU A 245 0.77 -5.18 -22.44
C GLU A 245 2.15 -4.66 -22.03
N LEU A 246 2.21 -3.70 -21.10
CA LEU A 246 3.48 -3.14 -20.65
C LEU A 246 4.36 -4.17 -19.93
N LEU A 247 3.77 -5.05 -19.11
CA LEU A 247 4.50 -6.15 -18.49
C LEU A 247 5.01 -7.17 -19.52
N TYR A 248 4.22 -7.47 -20.56
CA TYR A 248 4.64 -8.34 -21.65
C TYR A 248 5.82 -7.75 -22.43
N ASP A 249 5.78 -6.46 -22.70
CA ASP A 249 6.86 -5.74 -23.38
C ASP A 249 8.16 -5.73 -22.56
N LEU A 250 8.04 -5.54 -21.25
CA LEU A 250 9.20 -5.49 -20.35
C LEU A 250 9.82 -6.86 -20.07
N PHE A 251 8.99 -7.88 -19.81
CA PHE A 251 9.46 -9.13 -19.22
C PHE A 251 9.21 -10.37 -20.11
N GLY A 252 8.44 -10.22 -21.19
CA GLY A 252 8.03 -11.29 -22.09
C GLY A 252 6.73 -11.96 -21.68
N GLU A 253 5.81 -12.12 -22.63
CA GLU A 253 4.46 -12.65 -22.43
C GLU A 253 4.46 -14.04 -21.78
N GLU A 254 5.33 -14.95 -22.26
CA GLU A 254 5.41 -16.32 -21.71
C GLU A 254 5.74 -16.32 -20.22
N ARG A 255 6.70 -15.51 -19.80
CA ARG A 255 7.12 -15.41 -18.40
C ARG A 255 6.03 -14.84 -17.52
N VAL A 256 5.44 -13.71 -17.92
CA VAL A 256 4.38 -13.04 -17.16
C VAL A 256 3.18 -13.96 -16.99
N ASN A 257 2.75 -14.62 -18.08
CA ASN A 257 1.62 -15.55 -18.04
C ASN A 257 1.91 -16.78 -17.19
N LEU A 258 3.14 -17.31 -17.21
CA LEU A 258 3.53 -18.44 -16.36
C LEU A 258 3.48 -18.04 -14.86
N GLU A 259 4.09 -16.92 -14.49
CA GLU A 259 4.09 -16.44 -13.10
C GLU A 259 2.67 -16.12 -12.61
N LEU A 260 1.84 -15.49 -13.45
CA LEU A 260 0.43 -15.23 -13.13
C LEU A 260 -0.34 -16.55 -12.94
N PHE A 261 -0.16 -17.51 -13.84
CA PHE A 261 -0.82 -18.81 -13.74
C PHE A 261 -0.40 -19.53 -12.44
N GLU A 262 0.88 -19.59 -12.13
CA GLU A 262 1.37 -20.19 -10.89
C GLU A 262 0.75 -19.53 -9.67
N PHE A 263 0.72 -18.20 -9.63
CA PHE A 263 0.08 -17.46 -8.53
C PHE A 263 -1.40 -17.82 -8.41
N LEU A 264 -2.14 -17.83 -9.50
CA LEU A 264 -3.59 -18.11 -9.51
C LEU A 264 -3.96 -19.58 -9.19
N THR A 265 -2.98 -20.48 -9.02
CA THR A 265 -3.23 -21.88 -8.57
C THR A 265 -3.27 -22.06 -7.07
N TYR A 266 -2.89 -21.05 -6.26
CA TYR A 266 -2.92 -21.14 -4.80
C TYR A 266 -4.34 -21.19 -4.24
N ASP A 267 -4.49 -21.79 -3.06
CA ASP A 267 -5.75 -21.80 -2.28
C ASP A 267 -5.87 -20.47 -1.52
N PHE A 268 -6.55 -19.50 -2.14
CA PHE A 268 -6.69 -18.19 -1.57
C PHE A 268 -7.61 -18.15 -0.36
N LYS A 269 -7.08 -17.65 0.75
CA LYS A 269 -7.84 -17.31 1.96
C LYS A 269 -7.99 -15.78 2.05
N PRO A 270 -8.99 -15.28 2.80
CA PRO A 270 -9.07 -13.86 3.12
C PRO A 270 -7.76 -13.39 3.75
N ARG A 271 -7.18 -12.36 3.18
CA ARG A 271 -5.93 -11.77 3.59
C ARG A 271 -5.88 -10.30 3.21
N PHE A 272 -5.05 -9.56 3.89
CA PHE A 272 -4.82 -8.15 3.64
C PHE A 272 -3.35 -7.81 3.84
N GLY A 273 -2.94 -6.71 3.25
CA GLY A 273 -1.59 -6.20 3.47
C GLY A 273 -1.44 -4.74 3.12
N GLY A 274 -0.30 -4.19 3.46
CA GLY A 274 0.00 -2.80 3.25
C GLY A 274 1.48 -2.48 3.27
N GLY A 275 1.79 -1.28 2.76
CA GLY A 275 3.13 -0.73 2.73
C GLY A 275 3.18 0.64 3.40
N ILE A 276 4.19 0.83 4.25
CA ILE A 276 4.44 2.05 5.02
C ILE A 276 5.68 2.73 4.44
N GLY A 277 5.51 3.91 3.86
CA GLY A 277 6.63 4.74 3.41
C GLY A 277 7.40 5.30 4.60
N MET A 278 8.62 4.81 4.85
CA MET A 278 9.38 5.13 6.07
C MET A 278 9.73 6.60 6.19
N THR A 279 10.07 7.27 5.09
CA THR A 279 10.38 8.71 5.09
C THR A 279 9.16 9.55 5.46
N ARG A 280 7.98 9.20 4.90
CA ARG A 280 6.71 9.87 5.22
C ARG A 280 6.27 9.58 6.66
N LEU A 281 6.43 8.35 7.14
CA LEU A 281 6.12 7.99 8.53
C LEU A 281 6.96 8.80 9.51
N ILE A 282 8.29 8.87 9.31
CA ILE A 282 9.20 9.63 10.17
C ILE A 282 8.82 11.12 10.16
N ALA A 283 8.52 11.68 8.98
CA ALA A 283 8.06 13.07 8.86
C ALA A 283 6.75 13.30 9.63
N GLY A 284 5.78 12.38 9.53
CA GLY A 284 4.53 12.43 10.28
C GLY A 284 4.72 12.32 11.78
N MET A 285 5.59 11.40 12.24
CA MET A 285 5.93 11.24 13.66
C MET A 285 6.59 12.50 14.23
N LYS A 286 7.47 13.16 13.48
CA LYS A 286 8.07 14.46 13.87
C LYS A 286 7.02 15.56 13.95
N LYS A 287 6.11 15.62 12.98
CA LYS A 287 5.02 16.62 12.95
C LYS A 287 4.07 16.45 14.14
N ALA A 288 3.87 15.22 14.60
CA ALA A 288 3.07 14.85 15.77
C ALA A 288 3.87 14.89 17.10
N GLU A 289 5.12 15.39 17.09
CA GLU A 289 6.00 15.47 18.27
C GLU A 289 6.26 14.11 18.97
N ILE A 290 6.29 13.02 18.18
CA ILE A 290 6.57 11.66 18.67
C ILE A 290 8.09 11.36 18.60
N LEU A 291 8.80 11.94 17.61
CA LEU A 291 10.24 11.82 17.39
C LEU A 291 10.94 13.15 17.62
#